data_a929332bf2c4371bdf0204f40f6937a2
#
_entry.id   a929332bf2c4371bdf0204f40f6937a2
#
_cell.length_a   1.000
_cell.length_b   1.000
_cell.length_c   1.000
_cell.angle_alpha   90.00
_cell.angle_beta   90.00
_cell.angle_gamma   90.00
#
_symmetry.space_group_name_H-M   'P 1'
#
loop_
_entity.id
_entity.type
_entity.pdbx_description
1 polymer ?
#
loop_
_entity_poly.entity_id
_entity_poly.type
_entity_poly.pdbx_seq_one_letter_code
_entity_poly.pdbx_strand_id
1 'polypeptide(L)'
;RTLQGLYDSTPGSYTLHFAQTLTREPQLVRAIGDTFASLHNDEMKIVQQSTMDNLLSQITAHCHWRKKLPSQLQSSAVAHRARDYLYAHIGENVGLSDLARETGTDRFTLTRCFKREFHLAPHAWLIQLRLAKARQMLACGELPVDVATAVGFADQSHLGRWFQRAY
;
A
#
# COMPACT_ATOMS: atom_id res chain seq x y z
N ARG A 1 7.49 10.81 -11.43
CA ARG A 1 7.31 9.33 -11.48
C ARG A 1 6.99 8.90 -10.06
N THR A 2 5.76 8.54 -9.78
CA THR A 2 5.33 8.04 -8.47
C THR A 2 5.99 6.68 -8.18
N LEU A 3 6.06 6.27 -6.90
CA LEU A 3 6.45 4.90 -6.49
C LEU A 3 5.69 3.84 -7.29
N GLN A 4 4.44 4.10 -7.65
CA GLN A 4 3.61 3.29 -8.54
C GLN A 4 4.26 3.15 -9.93
N GLY A 5 4.79 4.22 -10.52
CA GLY A 5 5.46 4.16 -11.83
C GLY A 5 6.78 3.39 -11.82
N LEU A 6 7.49 3.33 -10.68
CA LEU A 6 8.63 2.46 -10.49
C LEU A 6 8.22 0.98 -10.38
N TYR A 7 7.11 0.71 -9.70
CA TYR A 7 6.53 -0.64 -9.63
C TYR A 7 5.99 -1.10 -10.99
N ASP A 8 5.31 -0.25 -11.72
CA ASP A 8 4.70 -0.55 -13.03
C ASP A 8 5.76 -0.73 -14.13
N SER A 9 6.92 -0.07 -14.02
CA SER A 9 8.04 -0.24 -14.94
C SER A 9 8.95 -1.43 -14.61
N THR A 10 8.73 -2.11 -13.47
CA THR A 10 9.51 -3.29 -13.08
C THR A 10 8.95 -4.52 -13.76
N PRO A 11 9.75 -5.28 -14.52
CA PRO A 11 9.30 -6.58 -15.03
C PRO A 11 8.79 -7.41 -13.85
N GLY A 12 7.58 -7.96 -13.94
CA GLY A 12 6.92 -8.74 -12.86
C GLY A 12 7.74 -9.90 -12.29
N SER A 13 8.88 -10.21 -12.92
CA SER A 13 9.82 -11.25 -12.54
C SER A 13 10.89 -10.81 -11.54
N TYR A 14 10.97 -9.55 -11.13
CA TYR A 14 12.02 -9.03 -10.27
C TYR A 14 11.44 -8.41 -8.99
N THR A 15 12.23 -8.44 -7.91
CA THR A 15 11.98 -7.71 -6.67
C THR A 15 13.13 -6.76 -6.40
N LEU A 16 12.80 -5.61 -5.82
CA LEU A 16 13.79 -4.66 -5.33
C LEU A 16 14.28 -5.13 -3.95
N HIS A 17 15.60 -5.27 -3.81
CA HIS A 17 16.23 -5.62 -2.56
C HIS A 17 17.16 -4.52 -2.10
N PHE A 18 17.03 -4.13 -0.85
CA PHE A 18 17.99 -3.23 -0.22
C PHE A 18 19.26 -4.01 0.16
N ALA A 19 20.42 -3.42 -0.11
CA ALA A 19 21.71 -4.02 0.26
C ALA A 19 21.88 -4.11 1.78
N GLN A 20 21.26 -3.19 2.52
CA GLN A 20 21.30 -3.13 3.98
C GLN A 20 19.95 -2.71 4.54
N THR A 21 19.60 -3.22 5.73
CA THR A 21 18.35 -2.88 6.43
C THR A 21 18.41 -1.50 7.09
N LEU A 22 19.59 -0.99 7.33
CA LEU A 22 19.84 0.30 7.96
C LEU A 22 21.00 1.00 7.24
N THR A 23 20.82 2.24 6.86
CA THR A 23 21.90 3.06 6.28
C THR A 23 21.96 4.41 6.98
N ARG A 24 23.17 4.96 7.07
CA ARG A 24 23.43 6.34 7.53
C ARG A 24 24.01 7.20 6.40
N GLU A 25 23.74 6.80 5.16
CA GLU A 25 24.23 7.53 3.99
C GLU A 25 23.73 8.98 4.01
N PRO A 26 24.64 9.98 4.10
CA PRO A 26 24.23 11.37 4.32
C PRO A 26 23.36 11.95 3.19
N GLN A 27 23.54 11.45 1.96
CA GLN A 27 22.76 11.90 0.80
C GLN A 27 21.34 11.40 0.87
N LEU A 28 21.12 10.12 1.25
CA LEU A 28 19.80 9.56 1.41
C LEU A 28 19.05 10.18 2.59
N VAL A 29 19.75 10.39 3.72
CA VAL A 29 19.16 11.05 4.90
C VAL A 29 18.71 12.47 4.56
N ARG A 30 19.52 13.24 3.83
CA ARG A 30 19.13 14.58 3.34
C ARG A 30 17.94 14.52 2.40
N ALA A 31 17.95 13.64 1.40
CA ALA A 31 16.84 13.51 0.46
C ALA A 31 15.52 13.16 1.16
N ILE A 32 15.54 12.34 2.20
CA ILE A 32 14.35 12.07 3.04
C ILE A 32 13.89 13.34 3.75
N GLY A 33 14.82 14.06 4.39
CA GLY A 33 14.50 15.30 5.10
C GLY A 33 13.93 16.38 4.18
N ASP A 34 14.55 16.61 3.03
CA ASP A 34 14.12 17.61 2.04
C ASP A 34 12.72 17.27 1.49
N THR A 35 12.46 15.99 1.18
CA THR A 35 11.16 15.55 0.70
C THR A 35 10.09 15.72 1.79
N PHE A 36 10.40 15.34 3.03
CA PHE A 36 9.48 15.50 4.14
C PHE A 36 9.17 16.98 4.39
N ALA A 37 10.20 17.84 4.40
CA ALA A 37 10.04 19.29 4.57
C ALA A 37 9.19 19.91 3.45
N SER A 38 9.43 19.55 2.19
CA SER A 38 8.67 20.09 1.04
C SER A 38 7.19 19.69 1.08
N LEU A 39 6.87 18.48 1.57
CA LEU A 39 5.50 18.01 1.72
C LEU A 39 4.81 18.63 2.94
N HIS A 40 5.55 18.84 4.04
CA HIS A 40 4.99 19.38 5.28
C HIS A 40 4.76 20.89 5.22
N ASN A 41 5.62 21.63 4.52
CA ASN A 41 5.53 23.09 4.39
C ASN A 41 4.66 23.54 3.19
N ASP A 42 3.93 22.61 2.57
CA ASP A 42 3.05 22.87 1.42
C ASP A 42 3.74 23.66 0.28
N GLU A 43 4.99 23.28 0.01
CA GLU A 43 5.77 23.87 -1.06
C GLU A 43 5.12 23.67 -2.44
N MET A 44 5.51 24.47 -3.43
CA MET A 44 5.01 24.34 -4.79
C MET A 44 5.16 22.91 -5.31
N LYS A 45 4.19 22.41 -6.06
CA LYS A 45 4.15 21.04 -6.61
C LYS A 45 5.45 20.64 -7.33
N ILE A 46 6.09 21.59 -8.02
CA ILE A 46 7.36 21.32 -8.71
C ILE A 46 8.48 21.00 -7.73
N VAL A 47 8.51 21.65 -6.57
CA VAL A 47 9.50 21.39 -5.51
C VAL A 47 9.25 20.02 -4.88
N GLN A 48 7.98 19.73 -4.54
CA GLN A 48 7.58 18.42 -4.00
C GLN A 48 7.92 17.28 -4.97
N GLN A 49 7.67 17.48 -6.28
CA GLN A 49 8.02 16.48 -7.30
C GLN A 49 9.53 16.30 -7.44
N SER A 50 10.30 17.40 -7.47
CA SER A 50 11.76 17.34 -7.58
C SER A 50 12.41 16.65 -6.38
N THR A 51 11.98 16.95 -5.15
CA THR A 51 12.50 16.31 -3.95
C THR A 51 12.14 14.82 -3.91
N MET A 52 10.91 14.47 -4.33
CA MET A 52 10.47 13.09 -4.44
C MET A 52 11.28 12.31 -5.49
N ASP A 53 11.53 12.88 -6.67
CA ASP A 53 12.34 12.24 -7.72
C ASP A 53 13.79 12.05 -7.27
N ASN A 54 14.36 13.02 -6.55
CA ASN A 54 15.68 12.88 -5.96
C ASN A 54 15.70 11.75 -4.91
N LEU A 55 14.73 11.70 -4.01
CA LEU A 55 14.62 10.64 -3.01
C LEU A 55 14.53 9.26 -3.68
N LEU A 56 13.69 9.11 -4.69
CA LEU A 56 13.54 7.86 -5.44
C LEU A 56 14.85 7.45 -6.13
N SER A 57 15.59 8.42 -6.68
CA SER A 57 16.90 8.17 -7.28
C SER A 57 17.91 7.68 -6.23
N GLN A 58 17.96 8.31 -5.05
CA GLN A 58 18.84 7.88 -3.97
C GLN A 58 18.46 6.48 -3.44
N ILE A 59 17.18 6.20 -3.25
CA ILE A 59 16.71 4.87 -2.82
C ILE A 59 17.13 3.80 -3.84
N THR A 60 16.93 4.05 -5.14
CA THR A 60 17.25 3.07 -6.18
C THR A 60 18.75 2.82 -6.31
N ALA A 61 19.59 3.78 -5.99
CA ALA A 61 21.05 3.61 -5.96
C ALA A 61 21.51 2.63 -4.87
N HIS A 62 20.74 2.48 -3.79
CA HIS A 62 21.02 1.55 -2.68
C HIS A 62 20.33 0.19 -2.82
N CYS A 63 19.65 -0.04 -3.95
CA CYS A 63 18.90 -1.25 -4.20
C CYS A 63 19.48 -2.04 -5.37
N HIS A 64 19.23 -3.34 -5.37
CA HIS A 64 19.51 -4.19 -6.51
C HIS A 64 18.29 -5.03 -6.88
N TRP A 65 18.14 -5.31 -8.18
CA TRP A 65 17.08 -6.15 -8.70
C TRP A 65 17.45 -7.62 -8.55
N ARG A 66 16.59 -8.38 -7.88
CA ARG A 66 16.73 -9.83 -7.75
C ARG A 66 15.61 -10.52 -8.50
N LYS A 67 15.95 -11.49 -9.35
CA LYS A 67 14.98 -12.30 -10.07
C LYS A 67 14.15 -13.13 -9.11
N LYS A 68 12.84 -13.06 -9.21
CA LYS A 68 11.91 -13.91 -8.45
C LYS A 68 12.02 -15.36 -8.93
N LEU A 69 12.00 -16.30 -7.99
CA LEU A 69 11.84 -17.72 -8.32
C LEU A 69 10.42 -17.99 -8.85
N PRO A 70 10.19 -19.02 -9.71
CA PRO A 70 8.86 -19.34 -10.24
C PRO A 70 7.76 -19.47 -9.16
N SER A 71 8.07 -20.12 -8.02
CA SER A 71 7.17 -20.23 -6.87
C SER A 71 6.85 -18.89 -6.20
N GLN A 72 7.77 -17.93 -6.25
CA GLN A 72 7.55 -16.58 -5.72
C GLN A 72 6.68 -15.76 -6.68
N LEU A 73 6.84 -15.92 -7.98
CA LEU A 73 6.00 -15.28 -9.01
C LEU A 73 4.55 -15.71 -8.85
N GLN A 74 4.30 -17.00 -8.73
CA GLN A 74 2.97 -17.54 -8.52
C GLN A 74 2.34 -17.04 -7.23
N SER A 75 3.10 -16.98 -6.15
CA SER A 75 2.63 -16.43 -4.85
C SER A 75 2.34 -14.95 -4.91
N SER A 76 3.16 -14.17 -5.61
CA SER A 76 2.95 -12.74 -5.82
C SER A 76 1.68 -12.51 -6.65
N ALA A 77 1.47 -13.29 -7.73
CA ALA A 77 0.26 -13.20 -8.55
C ALA A 77 -1.02 -13.48 -7.76
N VAL A 78 -1.01 -14.46 -6.86
CA VAL A 78 -2.12 -14.74 -5.94
C VAL A 78 -2.39 -13.53 -5.03
N ALA A 79 -1.36 -12.96 -4.43
CA ALA A 79 -1.49 -11.82 -3.53
C ALA A 79 -2.03 -10.57 -4.26
N HIS A 80 -1.53 -10.28 -5.46
CA HIS A 80 -1.99 -9.15 -6.26
C HIS A 80 -3.44 -9.31 -6.71
N ARG A 81 -3.86 -10.48 -7.18
CA ARG A 81 -5.27 -10.74 -7.51
C ARG A 81 -6.19 -10.54 -6.31
N ALA A 82 -5.78 -11.03 -5.12
CA ALA A 82 -6.55 -10.82 -3.90
C ALA A 82 -6.66 -9.34 -3.54
N ARG A 83 -5.58 -8.57 -3.67
CA ARG A 83 -5.58 -7.12 -3.47
C ARG A 83 -6.55 -6.42 -4.42
N ASP A 84 -6.48 -6.73 -5.70
CA ASP A 84 -7.30 -6.10 -6.74
C ASP A 84 -8.79 -6.40 -6.50
N TYR A 85 -9.11 -7.61 -6.06
CA TYR A 85 -10.46 -7.98 -5.64
C TYR A 85 -10.92 -7.15 -4.42
N LEU A 86 -10.08 -7.00 -3.40
CA LEU A 86 -10.40 -6.16 -2.23
C LEU A 86 -10.62 -4.69 -2.60
N TYR A 87 -9.86 -4.17 -3.57
CA TYR A 87 -10.07 -2.82 -4.10
C TYR A 87 -11.43 -2.67 -4.78
N ALA A 88 -11.80 -3.61 -5.64
CA ALA A 88 -13.06 -3.59 -6.38
C ALA A 88 -14.29 -3.71 -5.45
N HIS A 89 -14.13 -4.39 -4.30
CA HIS A 89 -15.22 -4.73 -3.37
C HIS A 89 -15.03 -4.06 -1.99
N ILE A 90 -14.46 -2.84 -1.96
CA ILE A 90 -14.09 -2.16 -0.72
C ILE A 90 -15.26 -1.97 0.26
N GLY A 91 -16.47 -1.69 -0.25
CA GLY A 91 -17.69 -1.49 0.51
C GLY A 91 -18.40 -2.80 0.95
N GLU A 92 -17.95 -3.94 0.44
CA GLU A 92 -18.63 -5.22 0.62
C GLU A 92 -18.05 -6.02 1.79
N ASN A 93 -18.83 -6.96 2.31
CA ASN A 93 -18.36 -7.87 3.37
C ASN A 93 -17.61 -9.05 2.76
N VAL A 94 -16.37 -8.79 2.29
CA VAL A 94 -15.52 -9.80 1.66
C VAL A 94 -14.86 -10.69 2.72
N GLY A 95 -15.12 -12.00 2.63
CA GLY A 95 -14.49 -13.01 3.48
C GLY A 95 -13.24 -13.63 2.85
N LEU A 96 -12.42 -14.30 3.67
CA LEU A 96 -11.25 -15.06 3.19
C LEU A 96 -11.63 -16.18 2.22
N SER A 97 -12.85 -16.74 2.34
CA SER A 97 -13.34 -17.76 1.44
C SER A 97 -13.60 -17.22 0.03
N ASP A 98 -14.10 -15.98 -0.06
CA ASP A 98 -14.34 -15.32 -1.35
C ASP A 98 -13.01 -15.02 -2.05
N LEU A 99 -12.03 -14.49 -1.30
CA LEU A 99 -10.68 -14.26 -1.82
C LEU A 99 -9.99 -15.55 -2.26
N ALA A 100 -10.15 -16.63 -1.50
CA ALA A 100 -9.57 -17.92 -1.82
C ALA A 100 -10.15 -18.49 -3.12
N ARG A 101 -11.48 -18.38 -3.30
CA ARG A 101 -12.20 -18.76 -4.53
C ARG A 101 -11.74 -17.92 -5.72
N GLU A 102 -11.68 -16.61 -5.57
CA GLU A 102 -11.24 -15.68 -6.61
C GLU A 102 -9.80 -15.95 -7.08
N THR A 103 -8.92 -16.25 -6.15
CA THR A 103 -7.50 -16.48 -6.44
C THR A 103 -7.17 -17.93 -6.85
N GLY A 104 -8.14 -18.84 -6.75
CA GLY A 104 -7.95 -20.27 -7.06
C GLY A 104 -7.00 -20.96 -6.07
N THR A 105 -6.99 -20.55 -4.81
CA THR A 105 -6.12 -21.12 -3.77
C THR A 105 -6.88 -21.34 -2.45
N ASP A 106 -6.30 -22.03 -1.49
CA ASP A 106 -6.88 -22.16 -0.17
C ASP A 106 -6.60 -20.92 0.71
N ARG A 107 -7.42 -20.72 1.75
CA ARG A 107 -7.35 -19.55 2.67
C ARG A 107 -6.00 -19.42 3.38
N PHE A 108 -5.37 -20.53 3.69
CA PHE A 108 -4.10 -20.56 4.40
C PHE A 108 -2.94 -20.10 3.50
N THR A 109 -2.87 -20.67 2.31
CA THR A 109 -1.89 -20.28 1.28
C THR A 109 -2.09 -18.83 0.86
N LEU A 110 -3.34 -18.38 0.63
CA LEU A 110 -3.68 -17.00 0.34
C LEU A 110 -3.14 -16.04 1.41
N THR A 111 -3.47 -16.30 2.67
CA THR A 111 -3.05 -15.43 3.78
C THR A 111 -1.54 -15.33 3.89
N ARG A 112 -0.84 -16.46 3.70
CA ARG A 112 0.63 -16.50 3.70
C ARG A 112 1.23 -15.74 2.54
N CYS A 113 0.70 -15.90 1.32
CA CYS A 113 1.14 -15.18 0.13
C CYS A 113 0.93 -13.67 0.28
N PHE A 114 -0.25 -13.28 0.74
CA PHE A 114 -0.62 -11.89 0.93
C PHE A 114 0.24 -11.20 1.99
N LYS A 115 0.42 -11.85 3.16
CA LYS A 115 1.28 -11.33 4.24
C LYS A 115 2.74 -11.21 3.82
N ARG A 116 3.23 -12.14 2.99
CA ARG A 116 4.60 -12.08 2.48
C ARG A 116 4.79 -10.92 1.49
N GLU A 117 3.80 -10.64 0.64
CA GLU A 117 3.88 -9.60 -0.39
C GLU A 117 3.61 -8.20 0.18
N PHE A 118 2.61 -8.05 1.05
CA PHE A 118 2.13 -6.76 1.55
C PHE A 118 2.43 -6.52 3.03
N HIS A 119 3.09 -7.44 3.71
CA HIS A 119 3.44 -7.40 5.14
C HIS A 119 2.23 -7.28 6.10
N LEU A 120 1.02 -7.39 5.58
CA LEU A 120 -0.24 -7.35 6.32
C LEU A 120 -1.12 -8.55 5.94
N ALA A 121 -1.94 -9.01 6.87
CA ALA A 121 -3.00 -9.96 6.56
C ALA A 121 -4.10 -9.28 5.70
N PRO A 122 -4.83 -10.00 4.84
CA PRO A 122 -5.86 -9.43 3.96
C PRO A 122 -6.86 -8.53 4.67
N HIS A 123 -7.39 -8.95 5.83
CA HIS A 123 -8.32 -8.16 6.62
C HIS A 123 -7.69 -6.85 7.12
N ALA A 124 -6.50 -6.90 7.69
CA ALA A 124 -5.81 -5.70 8.18
C ALA A 124 -5.52 -4.71 7.04
N TRP A 125 -5.15 -5.23 5.88
CA TRP A 125 -4.95 -4.43 4.67
C TRP A 125 -6.25 -3.77 4.19
N LEU A 126 -7.38 -4.52 4.17
CA LEU A 126 -8.69 -3.97 3.82
C LEU A 126 -9.11 -2.85 4.78
N ILE A 127 -8.89 -3.01 6.08
CA ILE A 127 -9.19 -1.95 7.06
C ILE A 127 -8.37 -0.68 6.75
N GLN A 128 -7.07 -0.79 6.46
CA GLN A 128 -6.25 0.37 6.08
C GLN A 128 -6.76 1.06 4.81
N LEU A 129 -7.14 0.26 3.80
CA LEU A 129 -7.71 0.78 2.56
C LEU A 129 -9.01 1.55 2.82
N ARG A 130 -9.92 0.98 3.62
CA ARG A 130 -11.19 1.60 4.00
C ARG A 130 -10.98 2.92 4.76
N LEU A 131 -10.05 2.94 5.71
CA LEU A 131 -9.71 4.15 6.47
C LEU A 131 -9.12 5.24 5.57
N ALA A 132 -8.23 4.89 4.65
CA ALA A 132 -7.66 5.83 3.69
C ALA A 132 -8.76 6.45 2.79
N LYS A 133 -9.68 5.62 2.28
CA LYS A 133 -10.82 6.09 1.48
C LYS A 133 -11.79 6.94 2.30
N ALA A 134 -12.14 6.50 3.52
CA ALA A 134 -13.00 7.25 4.43
C ALA A 134 -12.44 8.63 4.75
N ARG A 135 -11.12 8.72 4.99
CA ARG A 135 -10.45 10.00 5.24
C ARG A 135 -10.59 10.96 4.05
N GLN A 136 -10.47 10.46 2.81
CA GLN A 136 -10.67 11.29 1.62
C GLN A 136 -12.11 11.81 1.52
N MET A 137 -13.11 10.94 1.72
CA MET A 137 -14.52 11.30 1.65
C MET A 137 -14.91 12.32 2.73
N LEU A 138 -14.46 12.10 3.97
CA LEU A 138 -14.66 13.05 5.07
C LEU A 138 -14.01 14.42 4.79
N ALA A 139 -12.82 14.44 4.20
CA ALA A 139 -12.15 15.67 3.79
C ALA A 139 -12.91 16.43 2.67
N CYS A 140 -13.70 15.72 1.86
CA CYS A 140 -14.61 16.29 0.87
C CYS A 140 -15.94 16.77 1.49
N GLY A 141 -16.14 16.63 2.82
CA GLY A 141 -17.33 17.08 3.53
C GLY A 141 -18.49 16.08 3.55
N GLU A 142 -18.26 14.82 3.17
CA GLU A 142 -19.29 13.79 3.24
C GLU A 142 -19.64 13.46 4.70
N LEU A 143 -20.90 13.10 4.95
CA LEU A 143 -21.35 12.79 6.31
C LEU A 143 -20.73 11.47 6.83
N PRO A 144 -20.27 11.41 8.08
CA PRO A 144 -19.61 10.22 8.62
C PRO A 144 -20.46 8.94 8.57
N VAL A 145 -21.79 9.05 8.65
CA VAL A 145 -22.71 7.91 8.54
C VAL A 145 -22.71 7.32 7.12
N ASP A 146 -22.73 8.18 6.11
CA ASP A 146 -22.73 7.77 4.70
C ASP A 146 -21.35 7.20 4.31
N VAL A 147 -20.29 7.85 4.76
CA VAL A 147 -18.91 7.38 4.59
C VAL A 147 -18.72 5.99 5.19
N ALA A 148 -19.20 5.75 6.43
CA ALA A 148 -19.08 4.44 7.07
C ALA A 148 -19.69 3.34 6.18
N THR A 149 -20.90 3.56 5.70
CA THR A 149 -21.61 2.64 4.81
C THR A 149 -20.89 2.45 3.48
N ALA A 150 -20.49 3.55 2.84
CA ALA A 150 -19.83 3.52 1.53
C ALA A 150 -18.51 2.75 1.52
N VAL A 151 -17.75 2.81 2.61
CA VAL A 151 -16.45 2.09 2.71
C VAL A 151 -16.59 0.72 3.41
N GLY A 152 -17.81 0.29 3.78
CA GLY A 152 -18.08 -1.07 4.28
C GLY A 152 -17.87 -1.27 5.78
N PHE A 153 -17.95 -0.20 6.61
CA PHE A 153 -18.10 -0.34 8.05
C PHE A 153 -19.57 -0.53 8.42
N ALA A 154 -19.83 -1.27 9.50
CA ALA A 154 -21.19 -1.55 9.94
C ALA A 154 -21.97 -0.28 10.31
N ASP A 155 -21.29 0.69 10.90
CA ASP A 155 -21.84 1.98 11.34
C ASP A 155 -20.74 3.01 11.58
N GLN A 156 -21.16 4.27 11.82
CA GLN A 156 -20.26 5.38 12.14
C GLN A 156 -19.40 5.13 13.39
N SER A 157 -19.96 4.48 14.42
CA SER A 157 -19.23 4.19 15.66
C SER A 157 -18.13 3.17 15.43
N HIS A 158 -18.36 2.19 14.56
CA HIS A 158 -17.36 1.21 14.13
C HIS A 158 -16.23 1.90 13.34
N LEU A 159 -16.57 2.76 12.38
CA LEU A 159 -15.60 3.59 11.67
C LEU A 159 -14.79 4.44 12.66
N GLY A 160 -15.43 5.15 13.59
CA GLY A 160 -14.77 6.00 14.58
C GLY A 160 -13.77 5.25 15.45
N ARG A 161 -14.12 4.05 15.93
CA ARG A 161 -13.18 3.21 16.71
C ARG A 161 -11.93 2.83 15.93
N TRP A 162 -12.06 2.54 14.64
CA TRP A 162 -10.91 2.25 13.81
C TRP A 162 -10.07 3.49 13.49
N PHE A 163 -10.72 4.64 13.28
CA PHE A 163 -10.01 5.91 13.11
C PHE A 163 -9.15 6.25 14.32
N GLN A 164 -9.71 6.19 15.54
CA GLN A 164 -8.98 6.45 16.78
C GLN A 164 -7.79 5.50 17.04
N ARG A 165 -7.81 4.31 16.45
CA ARG A 165 -6.70 3.36 16.58
C ARG A 165 -5.60 3.57 15.55
N ALA A 166 -5.93 4.21 14.44
CA ALA A 166 -5.03 4.35 13.30
C ALA A 166 -4.33 5.72 13.26
N TYR A 167 -4.98 6.73 13.86
CA TYR A 167 -4.52 8.13 13.91
C TYR A 167 -4.54 8.68 15.33
#